data_6fbf987bf13956809e06b10d2e1030d4
#
_entry.id   6fbf987bf13956809e06b10d2e1030d4
#
_cell.length_a   1.000
_cell.length_b   1.000
_cell.length_c   1.000
_cell.angle_alpha   90.00
_cell.angle_beta   90.00
_cell.angle_gamma   90.00
#
_symmetry.space_group_name_H-M   'P 1'
#
loop_
_entity.id
_entity.type
_entity.pdbx_description
1 polymer ?
#
loop_
_entity_poly.entity_id
_entity_poly.type
_entity_poly.pdbx_seq_one_letter_code
_entity_poly.pdbx_strand_id
1 'polypeptide(L)'
;MIRKLRWKVVGLTMLFSTLILLAVFAGVYFTARTSLRHNTEEQLQLALQRSGESLFRPGLSEGNLPCFIVEVYPNGTAHISGSSYYQLDEAALSQIVSACLSREEDAGLLKEFRLRYLRQTSLMTVRIAFTDSSLEQATLRALVRTSLLIGLAAVAVLLLCCYLLAGLVTTPVERVWREQQRFLSDASHELKTPLTVVLSSAELLSEHTDRDGEAARYVDNIRSESRRMRALVEDMLTLSRTENGMPRTDFVSVDLSDLAVETALLFEPVAYEADRQLHYDIQEGLTLSGNADRLRQLVGILLDNALKYAPAGTAVRLTLRRQDRQAELMVENLGDPIPPEHLPHLFERFYRADTSRSDHGSFGLGLSIAQAIAQAHSGTIRAESDTRSTRFTVTLPLSRT
;
A
#
# COMPACT_ATOMS: atom_id res chain seq x y z
N MET A 1 -2.57 -7.42 -10.06
CA MET A 1 -1.54 -6.93 -9.11
C MET A 1 -0.98 -5.57 -9.56
N ILE A 2 -0.52 -5.40 -10.78
CA ILE A 2 0.09 -4.18 -11.35
C ILE A 2 -0.86 -2.96 -11.32
N ARG A 3 -2.16 -3.15 -11.61
CA ARG A 3 -3.15 -2.07 -11.54
C ARG A 3 -3.29 -1.48 -10.12
N LYS A 4 -3.20 -2.31 -9.07
CA LYS A 4 -3.20 -1.85 -7.68
C LYS A 4 -1.90 -1.11 -7.32
N LEU A 5 -0.76 -1.55 -7.84
CA LEU A 5 0.53 -0.90 -7.65
C LEU A 5 0.56 0.48 -8.31
N ARG A 6 0.05 0.57 -9.55
CA ARG A 6 -0.08 1.84 -10.28
C ARG A 6 -0.85 2.89 -9.49
N TRP A 7 -2.02 2.53 -8.95
CA TRP A 7 -2.83 3.46 -8.13
C TRP A 7 -2.16 3.82 -6.81
N LYS A 8 -1.39 2.90 -6.19
CA LYS A 8 -0.61 3.23 -4.98
C LYS A 8 0.51 4.23 -5.27
N VAL A 9 1.23 4.05 -6.37
CA VAL A 9 2.31 4.98 -6.77
C VAL A 9 1.72 6.36 -7.10
N VAL A 10 0.65 6.41 -7.91
CA VAL A 10 -0.04 7.68 -8.22
C VAL A 10 -0.55 8.34 -6.94
N GLY A 11 -1.20 7.59 -6.05
CA GLY A 11 -1.69 8.15 -4.79
C GLY A 11 -0.59 8.71 -3.89
N LEU A 12 0.53 8.00 -3.78
CA LEU A 12 1.66 8.44 -2.96
C LEU A 12 2.32 9.70 -3.53
N THR A 13 2.58 9.73 -4.84
CA THR A 13 3.18 10.89 -5.51
C THR A 13 2.27 12.11 -5.43
N MET A 14 0.95 11.93 -5.61
CA MET A 14 -0.04 13.01 -5.47
C MET A 14 -0.09 13.56 -4.04
N LEU A 15 -0.03 12.68 -3.03
CA LEU A 15 -0.01 13.10 -1.63
C LEU A 15 1.20 14.00 -1.34
N PHE A 16 2.41 13.55 -1.72
CA PHE A 16 3.63 14.34 -1.51
C PHE A 16 3.60 15.67 -2.25
N SER A 17 3.20 15.66 -3.52
CA SER A 17 3.15 16.88 -4.35
C SER A 17 2.13 17.89 -3.81
N THR A 18 0.96 17.42 -3.36
CA THR A 18 -0.07 18.29 -2.76
C THR A 18 0.43 18.91 -1.46
N LEU A 19 1.14 18.14 -0.64
CA LEU A 19 1.70 18.61 0.62
C LEU A 19 2.80 19.67 0.41
N ILE A 20 3.67 19.49 -0.57
CA ILE A 20 4.68 20.47 -0.97
C ILE A 20 4.02 21.76 -1.47
N LEU A 21 3.01 21.63 -2.34
CA LEU A 21 2.30 22.79 -2.89
C LEU A 21 1.62 23.60 -1.78
N LEU A 22 1.00 22.92 -0.82
CA LEU A 22 0.37 23.55 0.34
C LEU A 22 1.40 24.28 1.22
N ALA A 23 2.57 23.68 1.45
CA ALA A 23 3.66 24.30 2.19
C ALA A 23 4.19 25.56 1.48
N VAL A 24 4.37 25.53 0.16
CA VAL A 24 4.80 26.67 -0.63
C VAL A 24 3.78 27.81 -0.56
N PHE A 25 2.49 27.52 -0.78
CA PHE A 25 1.46 28.56 -0.71
C PHE A 25 1.28 29.12 0.70
N ALA A 26 1.40 28.30 1.74
CA ALA A 26 1.44 28.78 3.11
C ALA A 26 2.62 29.74 3.36
N GLY A 27 3.81 29.37 2.89
CA GLY A 27 5.00 30.23 2.97
C GLY A 27 4.81 31.57 2.26
N VAL A 28 4.29 31.55 1.03
CA VAL A 28 4.00 32.79 0.26
C VAL A 28 2.96 33.65 0.98
N TYR A 29 1.90 33.03 1.51
CA TYR A 29 0.89 33.76 2.26
C TYR A 29 1.46 34.41 3.54
N PHE A 30 2.23 33.67 4.33
CA PHE A 30 2.86 34.21 5.54
C PHE A 30 3.85 35.33 5.22
N THR A 31 4.68 35.17 4.20
CA THR A 31 5.64 36.19 3.77
C THR A 31 4.92 37.45 3.27
N ALA A 32 3.91 37.32 2.44
CA ALA A 32 3.12 38.44 1.95
C ALA A 32 2.41 39.17 3.08
N ARG A 33 1.82 38.42 4.04
CA ARG A 33 1.15 38.99 5.20
C ARG A 33 2.11 39.78 6.10
N THR A 34 3.28 39.22 6.41
CA THR A 34 4.30 39.90 7.24
C THR A 34 4.88 41.11 6.52
N SER A 35 5.16 41.04 5.24
CA SER A 35 5.67 42.15 4.44
C SER A 35 4.66 43.32 4.36
N LEU A 36 3.39 42.99 4.04
CA LEU A 36 2.32 44.03 4.01
C LEU A 36 2.15 44.71 5.40
N ARG A 37 2.18 43.91 6.45
CA ARG A 37 2.09 44.43 7.82
C ARG A 37 3.27 45.36 8.14
N HIS A 38 4.49 44.91 7.85
CA HIS A 38 5.70 45.69 8.13
C HIS A 38 5.72 47.03 7.37
N ASN A 39 5.42 46.97 6.05
CA ASN A 39 5.33 48.18 5.23
C ASN A 39 4.29 49.18 5.75
N THR A 40 3.13 48.69 6.22
CA THR A 40 2.08 49.55 6.78
C THR A 40 2.50 50.14 8.11
N GLU A 41 3.15 49.39 8.99
CA GLU A 41 3.67 49.88 10.27
C GLU A 41 4.77 50.92 10.07
N GLU A 42 5.69 50.72 9.11
CA GLU A 42 6.74 51.69 8.76
C GLU A 42 6.15 53.01 8.23
N GLN A 43 5.13 52.91 7.35
CA GLN A 43 4.43 54.12 6.86
C GLN A 43 3.71 54.88 8.00
N LEU A 44 3.09 54.20 8.96
CA LEU A 44 2.48 54.82 10.13
C LEU A 44 3.52 55.49 11.02
N GLN A 45 4.70 54.90 11.23
CA GLN A 45 5.80 55.49 11.98
C GLN A 45 6.31 56.75 11.30
N LEU A 46 6.54 56.71 9.97
CA LEU A 46 6.97 57.89 9.23
C LEU A 46 5.94 59.03 9.27
N ALA A 47 4.63 58.68 9.26
CA ALA A 47 3.57 59.65 9.39
C ALA A 47 3.60 60.36 10.76
N LEU A 48 3.78 59.59 11.84
CA LEU A 48 3.89 60.14 13.21
C LEU A 48 5.13 61.01 13.39
N GLN A 49 6.26 60.72 12.76
CA GLN A 49 7.48 61.53 12.81
C GLN A 49 7.35 62.84 12.06
N ARG A 50 6.71 62.85 10.87
CA ARG A 50 6.55 64.01 10.00
C ARG A 50 5.47 65.00 10.48
N SER A 51 4.56 64.60 11.35
CA SER A 51 3.49 65.47 11.88
C SER A 51 4.01 66.67 12.71
N GLY A 52 5.33 66.74 12.98
CA GLY A 52 5.99 67.90 13.59
C GLY A 52 6.39 69.00 12.61
N GLU A 53 6.51 68.71 11.30
CA GLU A 53 6.88 69.69 10.27
C GLU A 53 5.84 69.69 9.14
N SER A 54 4.92 70.66 9.21
CA SER A 54 4.02 71.10 8.12
C SER A 54 3.62 70.04 7.06
N LEU A 55 2.60 69.23 7.39
CA LEU A 55 1.93 68.29 6.45
C LEU A 55 1.12 68.98 5.34
N PHE A 56 1.34 70.23 5.05
CA PHE A 56 0.67 71.02 4.00
C PHE A 56 1.60 71.41 2.83
N ARG A 57 2.00 70.39 2.02
CA ARG A 57 2.28 70.61 0.60
C ARG A 57 1.48 69.61 -0.24
N PRO A 58 0.38 70.08 -0.86
CA PRO A 58 -0.32 69.24 -1.82
C PRO A 58 0.55 69.11 -3.09
N GLY A 59 1.07 67.95 -3.38
CA GLY A 59 1.75 67.70 -4.62
C GLY A 59 2.86 66.68 -4.71
N LEU A 60 3.28 66.03 -3.62
CA LEU A 60 4.35 65.03 -3.68
C LEU A 60 4.06 63.85 -2.78
N SER A 61 3.22 62.92 -3.24
CA SER A 61 3.25 61.55 -2.71
C SER A 61 2.63 60.57 -3.69
N GLU A 62 3.38 60.27 -4.73
CA GLU A 62 3.20 58.95 -5.40
C GLU A 62 3.59 57.87 -4.41
N GLY A 63 2.62 57.12 -3.95
CA GLY A 63 2.83 55.92 -3.13
C GLY A 63 2.36 55.91 -1.67
N ASN A 64 1.83 57.00 -1.12
CA ASN A 64 1.36 56.99 0.25
C ASN A 64 -0.09 56.54 0.38
N LEU A 65 -0.31 55.46 1.18
CA LEU A 65 -1.64 55.06 1.63
C LEU A 65 -2.29 56.23 2.38
N PRO A 66 -3.57 56.51 2.17
CA PRO A 66 -4.26 57.53 2.94
C PRO A 66 -4.21 57.20 4.44
N CYS A 67 -3.49 58.02 5.19
CA CYS A 67 -3.41 57.92 6.64
C CYS A 67 -3.88 59.23 7.26
N PHE A 68 -4.51 59.16 8.43
CA PHE A 68 -4.85 60.33 9.26
C PHE A 68 -4.30 60.11 10.66
N ILE A 69 -3.98 61.24 11.32
CA ILE A 69 -3.42 61.22 12.64
C ILE A 69 -4.42 61.94 13.57
N VAL A 70 -4.66 61.30 14.71
CA VAL A 70 -5.50 61.88 15.77
C VAL A 70 -4.60 62.20 16.95
N GLU A 71 -4.60 63.44 17.35
CA GLU A 71 -3.95 63.93 18.58
C GLU A 71 -4.99 64.03 19.69
N VAL A 72 -4.78 63.26 20.74
CA VAL A 72 -5.66 63.24 21.93
C VAL A 72 -4.96 63.97 23.06
N TYR A 73 -5.59 64.99 23.55
CA TYR A 73 -5.10 65.81 24.65
C TYR A 73 -5.64 65.36 26.02
N PRO A 74 -4.99 65.72 27.17
CA PRO A 74 -5.43 65.27 28.46
C PRO A 74 -6.81 65.85 28.92
N ASN A 75 -7.29 66.91 28.25
CA ASN A 75 -8.63 67.42 28.40
C ASN A 75 -9.75 66.68 27.73
N GLY A 76 -9.41 65.56 27.03
CA GLY A 76 -10.36 64.73 26.27
C GLY A 76 -10.68 65.23 24.86
N THR A 77 -10.08 66.36 24.42
CA THR A 77 -10.28 66.84 23.04
C THR A 77 -9.38 66.07 22.10
N ALA A 78 -9.95 65.64 20.94
CA ALA A 78 -9.24 64.98 19.87
C ALA A 78 -9.20 65.87 18.62
N HIS A 79 -8.00 66.12 18.09
CA HIS A 79 -7.82 66.84 16.84
C HIS A 79 -7.32 65.94 15.74
N ILE A 80 -7.93 66.04 14.56
CA ILE A 80 -7.49 65.29 13.38
C ILE A 80 -6.48 66.16 12.61
N SER A 81 -5.31 65.59 12.37
CA SER A 81 -4.31 66.16 11.46
C SER A 81 -4.05 65.16 10.32
N GLY A 82 -4.10 65.58 9.06
CA GLY A 82 -3.82 64.74 7.91
C GLY A 82 -4.86 64.77 6.80
N SER A 83 -4.82 63.81 5.90
CA SER A 83 -5.53 63.80 4.64
C SER A 83 -7.04 63.96 4.74
N SER A 84 -7.65 64.89 3.99
CA SER A 84 -9.10 65.16 3.85
C SER A 84 -9.94 63.98 3.29
N TYR A 85 -9.38 62.82 3.13
CA TYR A 85 -10.07 61.64 2.54
C TYR A 85 -11.13 61.02 3.50
N TYR A 86 -11.03 61.26 4.78
CA TYR A 86 -12.01 60.70 5.72
C TYR A 86 -12.85 61.83 6.29
N GLN A 87 -14.07 62.02 5.75
CA GLN A 87 -15.13 62.77 6.45
C GLN A 87 -15.67 61.87 7.58
N LEU A 88 -14.94 61.78 8.68
CA LEU A 88 -15.40 61.08 9.86
C LEU A 88 -16.30 62.03 10.66
N ASP A 89 -17.49 61.58 10.97
CA ASP A 89 -18.40 62.21 11.92
C ASP A 89 -17.76 62.22 13.33
N GLU A 90 -17.94 63.26 14.12
CA GLU A 90 -17.34 63.38 15.48
C GLU A 90 -17.69 62.18 16.35
N ALA A 91 -18.88 61.59 16.19
CA ALA A 91 -19.30 60.40 16.89
C ALA A 91 -18.50 59.14 16.49
N ALA A 92 -18.22 58.97 15.21
CA ALA A 92 -17.43 57.85 14.70
C ALA A 92 -15.95 57.96 15.15
N LEU A 93 -15.40 59.18 15.12
CA LEU A 93 -14.05 59.44 15.61
C LEU A 93 -13.90 59.07 17.09
N SER A 94 -14.83 59.50 17.92
CA SER A 94 -14.85 59.18 19.34
C SER A 94 -14.87 57.69 19.62
N GLN A 95 -15.66 56.94 18.84
CA GLN A 95 -15.71 55.46 18.93
C GLN A 95 -14.39 54.81 18.52
N ILE A 96 -13.77 55.24 17.44
CA ILE A 96 -12.49 54.73 16.97
C ILE A 96 -11.36 54.98 18.00
N VAL A 97 -11.32 56.21 18.52
CA VAL A 97 -10.33 56.61 19.52
C VAL A 97 -10.51 55.83 20.82
N SER A 98 -11.74 55.73 21.32
CA SER A 98 -12.04 54.99 22.54
C SER A 98 -11.71 53.47 22.37
N ALA A 99 -12.03 52.88 21.22
CA ALA A 99 -11.67 51.51 20.90
C ALA A 99 -10.16 51.29 20.82
N CYS A 100 -9.40 52.30 20.38
CA CYS A 100 -7.94 52.24 20.36
C CYS A 100 -7.33 52.38 21.75
N LEU A 101 -7.82 53.35 22.54
CA LEU A 101 -7.30 53.64 23.89
C LEU A 101 -7.61 52.53 24.91
N SER A 102 -8.68 51.75 24.68
CA SER A 102 -9.04 50.58 25.51
C SER A 102 -8.11 49.39 25.33
N ARG A 103 -7.23 49.39 24.34
CA ARG A 103 -6.28 48.31 24.08
C ARG A 103 -4.93 48.61 24.71
N GLU A 104 -4.26 47.57 25.21
CA GLU A 104 -2.92 47.70 25.81
C GLU A 104 -1.81 47.82 24.75
N GLU A 105 -2.03 47.29 23.55
CA GLU A 105 -1.03 47.29 22.48
C GLU A 105 -0.92 48.65 21.79
N ASP A 106 0.34 49.07 21.53
CA ASP A 106 0.61 50.33 20.83
C ASP A 106 0.40 50.26 19.31
N ALA A 107 0.29 49.06 18.75
CA ALA A 107 0.01 48.84 17.33
C ALA A 107 -1.01 47.70 17.15
N GLY A 108 -1.98 47.86 16.23
CA GLY A 108 -2.97 46.84 16.05
C GLY A 108 -3.94 47.09 14.90
N LEU A 109 -4.90 46.17 14.75
CA LEU A 109 -5.99 46.25 13.78
C LEU A 109 -7.33 46.41 14.50
N LEU A 110 -8.05 47.45 14.21
CA LEU A 110 -9.46 47.64 14.61
C LEU A 110 -10.33 46.99 13.53
N LYS A 111 -10.72 45.74 13.74
CA LYS A 111 -11.47 44.94 12.75
C LYS A 111 -12.82 45.54 12.38
N GLU A 112 -13.51 46.15 13.36
CA GLU A 112 -14.82 46.78 13.20
C GLU A 112 -14.79 47.96 12.23
N PHE A 113 -13.69 48.74 12.27
CA PHE A 113 -13.50 49.94 11.47
C PHE A 113 -12.60 49.69 10.25
N ARG A 114 -12.03 48.48 10.11
CA ARG A 114 -11.01 48.12 9.10
C ARG A 114 -9.79 49.04 9.09
N LEU A 115 -9.43 49.59 10.25
CA LEU A 115 -8.32 50.50 10.43
C LEU A 115 -7.16 49.81 11.14
N ARG A 116 -5.96 49.99 10.64
CA ARG A 116 -4.73 49.68 11.38
C ARG A 116 -4.27 50.95 12.08
N TYR A 117 -3.85 50.81 13.33
CA TYR A 117 -3.38 51.96 14.12
C TYR A 117 -1.98 51.71 14.65
N LEU A 118 -1.28 52.84 14.88
CA LEU A 118 -0.03 52.93 15.64
C LEU A 118 -0.16 54.10 16.62
N ARG A 119 0.00 53.81 17.89
CA ARG A 119 -0.10 54.77 19.00
C ARG A 119 1.29 55.17 19.50
N GLN A 120 1.52 56.43 19.67
CA GLN A 120 2.71 56.99 20.28
C GLN A 120 2.29 57.93 21.44
N THR A 121 2.66 57.57 22.66
CA THR A 121 2.35 58.32 23.84
C THR A 121 3.51 59.26 24.18
N SER A 122 3.25 60.57 24.30
CA SER A 122 4.17 61.60 24.74
C SER A 122 3.70 62.20 26.08
N LEU A 123 4.52 63.02 26.74
CA LEU A 123 4.23 63.60 28.04
C LEU A 123 2.93 64.44 28.11
N MET A 124 2.51 65.02 26.98
CA MET A 124 1.36 65.91 26.90
C MET A 124 0.26 65.51 25.95
N THR A 125 0.49 64.52 25.10
CA THR A 125 -0.44 64.09 24.01
C THR A 125 -0.27 62.66 23.68
N VAL A 126 -1.39 61.97 23.31
CA VAL A 126 -1.35 60.68 22.68
C VAL A 126 -1.62 60.88 21.19
N ARG A 127 -0.67 60.49 20.34
CA ARG A 127 -0.79 60.54 18.89
C ARG A 127 -1.09 59.14 18.35
N ILE A 128 -2.13 59.04 17.53
CA ILE A 128 -2.53 57.79 16.94
C ILE A 128 -2.64 57.98 15.43
N ALA A 129 -1.82 57.26 14.68
CA ALA A 129 -1.93 57.22 13.22
C ALA A 129 -2.81 56.04 12.80
N PHE A 130 -3.72 56.30 11.88
CA PHE A 130 -4.64 55.32 11.34
C PHE A 130 -4.48 55.19 9.81
N THR A 131 -4.58 53.99 9.31
CA THR A 131 -4.63 53.74 7.87
C THR A 131 -5.66 52.66 7.55
N ASP A 132 -6.23 52.70 6.35
CA ASP A 132 -7.21 51.72 5.89
C ASP A 132 -6.53 50.39 5.60
N SER A 133 -7.02 49.31 6.22
CA SER A 133 -6.56 47.93 6.01
C SER A 133 -7.36 47.19 4.93
N SER A 134 -8.31 47.83 4.28
CA SER A 134 -9.17 47.18 3.29
C SER A 134 -8.39 46.74 2.04
N LEU A 135 -7.39 47.55 1.61
CA LEU A 135 -6.50 47.20 0.50
C LEU A 135 -5.60 46.00 0.83
N GLU A 136 -5.02 46.00 2.05
CA GLU A 136 -4.23 44.88 2.56
C GLU A 136 -5.05 43.57 2.56
N GLN A 137 -6.27 43.62 3.09
CA GLN A 137 -7.17 42.48 3.15
C GLN A 137 -7.66 42.06 1.74
N ALA A 138 -7.88 43.01 0.84
CA ALA A 138 -8.24 42.70 -0.55
C ALA A 138 -7.11 42.01 -1.30
N THR A 139 -5.88 42.49 -1.10
CA THR A 139 -4.67 41.88 -1.67
C THR A 139 -4.45 40.46 -1.17
N LEU A 140 -4.56 40.26 0.16
CA LEU A 140 -4.45 38.91 0.75
C LEU A 140 -5.55 37.95 0.25
N ARG A 141 -6.81 38.43 0.14
CA ARG A 141 -7.91 37.64 -0.42
C ARG A 141 -7.71 37.31 -1.90
N ALA A 142 -7.21 38.26 -2.68
CA ALA A 142 -6.87 38.04 -4.07
C ALA A 142 -5.76 37.00 -4.20
N LEU A 143 -4.72 37.09 -3.35
CA LEU A 143 -3.60 36.14 -3.33
C LEU A 143 -4.08 34.72 -2.97
N VAL A 144 -4.95 34.58 -1.96
CA VAL A 144 -5.53 33.26 -1.62
C VAL A 144 -6.35 32.70 -2.78
N ARG A 145 -7.20 33.53 -3.42
CA ARG A 145 -8.02 33.09 -4.57
C ARG A 145 -7.17 32.66 -5.76
N THR A 146 -6.17 33.46 -6.14
CA THR A 146 -5.25 33.10 -7.25
C THR A 146 -4.43 31.87 -6.91
N SER A 147 -3.91 31.75 -5.69
CA SER A 147 -3.19 30.55 -5.23
C SER A 147 -4.05 29.29 -5.29
N LEU A 148 -5.33 29.41 -4.91
CA LEU A 148 -6.29 28.28 -4.97
C LEU A 148 -6.52 27.83 -6.43
N LEU A 149 -6.73 28.79 -7.35
CA LEU A 149 -6.93 28.48 -8.78
C LEU A 149 -5.69 27.85 -9.40
N ILE A 150 -4.51 28.43 -9.14
CA ILE A 150 -3.23 27.88 -9.63
C ILE A 150 -2.98 26.50 -9.02
N GLY A 151 -3.25 26.33 -7.71
CA GLY A 151 -3.11 25.06 -7.03
C GLY A 151 -4.01 23.97 -7.62
N LEU A 152 -5.28 24.28 -7.88
CA LEU A 152 -6.22 23.34 -8.51
C LEU A 152 -5.75 22.93 -9.91
N ALA A 153 -5.31 23.91 -10.73
CA ALA A 153 -4.78 23.64 -12.06
C ALA A 153 -3.51 22.78 -11.99
N ALA A 154 -2.60 23.10 -11.08
CA ALA A 154 -1.35 22.34 -10.89
C ALA A 154 -1.64 20.88 -10.47
N VAL A 155 -2.56 20.66 -9.54
CA VAL A 155 -2.97 19.32 -9.11
C VAL A 155 -3.59 18.53 -10.29
N ALA A 156 -4.43 19.16 -11.10
CA ALA A 156 -5.04 18.51 -12.28
C ALA A 156 -3.98 18.09 -13.31
N VAL A 157 -3.03 18.99 -13.64
CA VAL A 157 -1.92 18.69 -14.56
C VAL A 157 -1.03 17.58 -14.00
N LEU A 158 -0.72 17.64 -12.72
CA LEU A 158 0.13 16.66 -12.06
C LEU A 158 -0.52 15.26 -12.05
N LEU A 159 -1.84 15.21 -11.82
CA LEU A 159 -2.61 13.98 -11.86
C LEU A 159 -2.60 13.36 -13.27
N LEU A 160 -2.77 14.18 -14.30
CA LEU A 160 -2.67 13.76 -15.70
C LEU A 160 -1.27 13.23 -16.01
N CYS A 161 -0.21 13.95 -15.64
CA CYS A 161 1.17 13.53 -15.84
C CYS A 161 1.48 12.22 -15.11
N CYS A 162 1.10 12.09 -13.85
CA CYS A 162 1.29 10.86 -13.07
C CYS A 162 0.54 9.67 -13.70
N TYR A 163 -0.67 9.89 -14.20
CA TYR A 163 -1.44 8.85 -14.89
C TYR A 163 -0.75 8.39 -16.18
N LEU A 164 -0.26 9.30 -17.00
CA LEU A 164 0.47 9.00 -18.25
C LEU A 164 1.79 8.30 -17.96
N LEU A 165 2.60 8.83 -17.05
CA LEU A 165 3.90 8.26 -16.67
C LEU A 165 3.73 6.85 -16.05
N ALA A 166 2.74 6.67 -15.17
CA ALA A 166 2.45 5.37 -14.61
C ALA A 166 2.06 4.35 -15.71
N GLY A 167 1.39 4.79 -16.78
CA GLY A 167 1.11 3.97 -17.96
C GLY A 167 2.38 3.58 -18.71
N LEU A 168 3.24 4.55 -19.00
CA LEU A 168 4.51 4.33 -19.72
C LEU A 168 5.45 3.37 -18.98
N VAL A 169 5.54 3.48 -17.65
CA VAL A 169 6.44 2.64 -16.84
C VAL A 169 5.88 1.24 -16.62
N THR A 170 4.57 1.10 -16.36
CA THR A 170 4.00 -0.21 -16.02
C THR A 170 3.73 -1.10 -17.22
N THR A 171 3.44 -0.53 -18.39
CA THR A 171 3.13 -1.32 -19.61
C THR A 171 4.29 -2.20 -20.08
N PRO A 172 5.55 -1.74 -20.17
CA PRO A 172 6.68 -2.60 -20.54
C PRO A 172 6.93 -3.71 -19.53
N VAL A 173 6.83 -3.42 -18.24
CA VAL A 173 7.00 -4.42 -17.17
C VAL A 173 5.93 -5.52 -17.27
N GLU A 174 4.68 -5.13 -17.54
CA GLU A 174 3.58 -6.08 -17.73
C GLU A 174 3.78 -6.94 -19.00
N ARG A 175 4.35 -6.37 -20.07
CA ARG A 175 4.67 -7.08 -21.29
C ARG A 175 5.76 -8.13 -21.07
N VAL A 176 6.89 -7.72 -20.47
CA VAL A 176 8.01 -8.64 -20.15
C VAL A 176 7.54 -9.77 -19.22
N TRP A 177 6.73 -9.44 -18.23
CA TRP A 177 6.16 -10.42 -17.32
C TRP A 177 5.28 -11.44 -18.05
N ARG A 178 4.37 -10.99 -18.92
CA ARG A 178 3.51 -11.88 -19.72
C ARG A 178 4.30 -12.72 -20.71
N GLU A 179 5.33 -12.15 -21.33
CA GLU A 179 6.22 -12.88 -22.25
C GLU A 179 7.00 -13.98 -21.51
N GLN A 180 7.53 -13.67 -20.33
CA GLN A 180 8.22 -14.65 -19.48
C GLN A 180 7.30 -15.82 -19.09
N GLN A 181 6.03 -15.52 -18.85
CA GLN A 181 5.05 -16.56 -18.49
C GLN A 181 4.64 -17.44 -19.67
N ARG A 182 4.41 -16.82 -20.83
CA ARG A 182 4.17 -17.58 -22.06
C ARG A 182 5.36 -18.49 -22.35
N PHE A 183 6.57 -17.96 -22.27
CA PHE A 183 7.79 -18.75 -22.46
C PHE A 183 7.85 -19.98 -21.54
N LEU A 184 7.57 -19.80 -20.24
CA LEU A 184 7.53 -20.91 -19.28
C LEU A 184 6.44 -21.93 -19.62
N SER A 185 5.26 -21.49 -20.05
CA SER A 185 4.18 -22.36 -20.47
C SER A 185 4.53 -23.13 -21.73
N ASP A 186 5.05 -22.43 -22.75
CA ASP A 186 5.39 -23.01 -24.04
C ASP A 186 6.59 -23.98 -23.93
N ALA A 187 7.63 -23.60 -23.18
CA ALA A 187 8.77 -24.45 -22.89
C ALA A 187 8.36 -25.75 -22.20
N SER A 188 7.38 -25.68 -21.34
CA SER A 188 6.90 -26.85 -20.62
C SER A 188 6.06 -27.78 -21.49
N HIS A 189 5.27 -27.24 -22.42
CA HIS A 189 4.57 -28.04 -23.43
C HIS A 189 5.55 -28.74 -24.39
N GLU A 190 6.57 -28.01 -24.85
CA GLU A 190 7.62 -28.53 -25.73
C GLU A 190 8.52 -29.55 -25.03
N LEU A 191 8.74 -29.45 -23.73
CA LEU A 191 9.49 -30.43 -22.95
C LEU A 191 8.66 -31.69 -22.62
N LYS A 192 7.34 -31.55 -22.44
CA LYS A 192 6.46 -32.68 -22.12
C LYS A 192 6.41 -33.73 -23.24
N THR A 193 6.40 -33.30 -24.50
CA THR A 193 6.32 -34.19 -25.68
C THR A 193 7.55 -35.09 -25.83
N PRO A 194 8.80 -34.61 -25.91
CA PRO A 194 9.98 -35.47 -26.02
C PRO A 194 10.17 -36.34 -24.78
N LEU A 195 9.82 -35.83 -23.60
CA LEU A 195 9.89 -36.57 -22.36
C LEU A 195 8.95 -37.78 -22.37
N THR A 196 7.74 -37.60 -22.92
CA THR A 196 6.78 -38.70 -23.10
C THR A 196 7.33 -39.76 -24.07
N VAL A 197 7.98 -39.35 -25.16
CA VAL A 197 8.60 -40.28 -26.13
C VAL A 197 9.75 -41.06 -25.48
N VAL A 198 10.62 -40.39 -24.69
CA VAL A 198 11.70 -41.09 -23.98
C VAL A 198 11.14 -42.09 -22.97
N LEU A 199 10.09 -41.71 -22.24
CA LEU A 199 9.43 -42.59 -21.29
C LEU A 199 8.82 -43.81 -21.96
N SER A 200 8.07 -43.62 -23.07
CA SER A 200 7.48 -44.71 -23.84
C SER A 200 8.54 -45.63 -24.45
N SER A 201 9.63 -45.07 -24.97
CA SER A 201 10.75 -45.83 -25.51
C SER A 201 11.45 -46.67 -24.42
N ALA A 202 11.64 -46.13 -23.24
CA ALA A 202 12.19 -46.86 -22.11
C ALA A 202 11.26 -47.96 -21.59
N GLU A 203 9.95 -47.73 -21.64
CA GLU A 203 8.93 -48.75 -21.31
C GLU A 203 8.96 -49.92 -22.30
N LEU A 204 9.00 -49.65 -23.61
CA LEU A 204 9.11 -50.65 -24.64
C LEU A 204 10.39 -51.49 -24.54
N LEU A 205 11.54 -50.83 -24.27
CA LEU A 205 12.79 -51.54 -24.07
C LEU A 205 12.75 -52.45 -22.85
N SER A 206 12.06 -52.05 -21.76
CA SER A 206 11.94 -52.84 -20.53
C SER A 206 11.08 -54.11 -20.71
N GLU A 207 10.13 -54.10 -21.65
CA GLU A 207 9.31 -55.27 -21.98
C GLU A 207 10.06 -56.34 -22.77
N HIS A 208 11.12 -55.94 -23.49
CA HIS A 208 11.88 -56.79 -24.38
C HIS A 208 13.28 -57.18 -23.83
N THR A 209 13.61 -56.81 -22.62
CA THR A 209 14.92 -57.05 -22.02
C THR A 209 14.78 -57.99 -20.81
N ASP A 210 15.67 -58.99 -20.70
CA ASP A 210 15.76 -59.87 -19.53
C ASP A 210 15.92 -59.02 -18.27
N ARG A 211 15.06 -59.27 -17.28
CA ARG A 211 14.96 -58.44 -16.07
C ARG A 211 16.22 -58.44 -15.21
N ASP A 212 17.10 -59.41 -15.40
CA ASP A 212 18.34 -59.57 -14.60
C ASP A 212 19.60 -59.02 -15.27
N GLY A 213 19.50 -58.39 -16.45
CA GLY A 213 20.62 -57.85 -17.20
C GLY A 213 20.94 -56.36 -16.85
N GLU A 214 22.19 -55.94 -17.12
CA GLU A 214 22.62 -54.52 -16.95
C GLU A 214 21.75 -53.55 -17.79
N ALA A 215 21.29 -53.98 -18.98
CA ALA A 215 20.41 -53.21 -19.86
C ALA A 215 19.06 -52.85 -19.16
N ALA A 216 18.47 -53.79 -18.42
CA ALA A 216 17.25 -53.56 -17.67
C ALA A 216 17.40 -52.45 -16.60
N ARG A 217 18.54 -52.44 -15.90
CA ARG A 217 18.85 -51.40 -14.92
C ARG A 217 18.97 -50.00 -15.55
N TYR A 218 19.61 -49.90 -16.72
CA TYR A 218 19.71 -48.61 -17.44
C TYR A 218 18.35 -48.14 -17.94
N VAL A 219 17.51 -49.04 -18.43
CA VAL A 219 16.14 -48.72 -18.86
C VAL A 219 15.29 -48.23 -17.66
N ASP A 220 15.38 -48.90 -16.51
CA ASP A 220 14.65 -48.49 -15.30
C ASP A 220 15.15 -47.13 -14.80
N ASN A 221 16.45 -46.86 -14.88
CA ASN A 221 16.99 -45.52 -14.52
C ASN A 221 16.47 -44.44 -15.48
N ILE A 222 16.47 -44.65 -16.78
CA ILE A 222 15.93 -43.73 -17.80
C ILE A 222 14.44 -43.47 -17.52
N ARG A 223 13.68 -44.51 -17.23
CA ARG A 223 12.24 -44.43 -16.96
C ARG A 223 11.98 -43.63 -15.67
N SER A 224 12.73 -43.89 -14.61
CA SER A 224 12.64 -43.20 -13.34
C SER A 224 12.96 -41.73 -13.49
N GLU A 225 14.08 -41.37 -14.14
CA GLU A 225 14.50 -39.98 -14.32
C GLU A 225 13.57 -39.23 -15.28
N SER A 226 13.05 -39.89 -16.33
CA SER A 226 12.07 -39.31 -17.25
C SER A 226 10.74 -38.97 -16.53
N ARG A 227 10.27 -39.83 -15.62
CA ARG A 227 9.10 -39.59 -14.80
C ARG A 227 9.34 -38.40 -13.84
N ARG A 228 10.52 -38.38 -13.26
CA ARG A 228 10.96 -37.29 -12.35
C ARG A 228 10.98 -35.95 -13.08
N MET A 229 11.61 -35.87 -14.27
CA MET A 229 11.62 -34.66 -15.10
C MET A 229 10.21 -34.21 -15.48
N ARG A 230 9.32 -35.15 -15.84
CA ARG A 230 7.92 -34.79 -16.13
C ARG A 230 7.21 -34.17 -14.92
N ALA A 231 7.36 -34.77 -13.75
CA ALA A 231 6.78 -34.23 -12.53
C ALA A 231 7.29 -32.79 -12.22
N LEU A 232 8.60 -32.57 -12.41
CA LEU A 232 9.19 -31.23 -12.25
C LEU A 232 8.56 -30.19 -13.18
N VAL A 233 8.41 -30.54 -14.47
CA VAL A 233 7.80 -29.67 -15.48
C VAL A 233 6.33 -29.38 -15.14
N GLU A 234 5.57 -30.37 -14.71
CA GLU A 234 4.17 -30.22 -14.30
C GLU A 234 4.04 -29.34 -13.05
N ASP A 235 4.95 -29.49 -12.09
CA ASP A 235 5.02 -28.65 -10.89
C ASP A 235 5.35 -27.19 -11.23
N MET A 236 6.34 -26.96 -12.11
CA MET A 236 6.70 -25.61 -12.58
C MET A 236 5.54 -24.95 -13.33
N LEU A 237 4.83 -25.68 -14.17
CA LEU A 237 3.65 -25.20 -14.88
C LEU A 237 2.53 -24.83 -13.90
N THR A 238 2.28 -25.69 -12.92
CA THR A 238 1.25 -25.47 -11.92
C THR A 238 1.55 -24.22 -11.12
N LEU A 239 2.81 -24.06 -10.67
CA LEU A 239 3.25 -22.88 -9.95
C LEU A 239 3.07 -21.61 -10.79
N SER A 240 3.58 -21.64 -12.04
CA SER A 240 3.45 -20.52 -12.98
C SER A 240 2.00 -20.12 -13.23
N ARG A 241 1.10 -21.07 -13.51
CA ARG A 241 -0.33 -20.79 -13.74
C ARG A 241 -1.02 -20.25 -12.49
N THR A 242 -0.71 -20.80 -11.32
CA THR A 242 -1.34 -20.42 -10.05
C THR A 242 -0.93 -19.02 -9.59
N GLU A 243 0.34 -18.66 -9.72
CA GLU A 243 0.86 -17.34 -9.35
C GLU A 243 0.36 -16.22 -10.26
N ASN A 244 0.05 -16.52 -11.50
CA ASN A 244 -0.48 -15.57 -12.46
C ASN A 244 -1.94 -15.17 -12.24
N GLY A 245 -2.55 -15.79 -11.27
CA GLY A 245 -3.96 -15.64 -10.98
C GLY A 245 -4.79 -16.61 -11.84
N MET A 246 -5.45 -17.55 -11.20
CA MET A 246 -6.42 -18.39 -11.85
C MET A 246 -7.56 -17.53 -12.41
N PRO A 247 -8.01 -17.80 -13.65
CA PRO A 247 -9.21 -17.17 -14.16
C PRO A 247 -10.37 -17.42 -13.18
N ARG A 248 -11.12 -16.40 -12.82
CA ARG A 248 -12.31 -16.57 -11.96
C ARG A 248 -13.39 -17.44 -12.61
N THR A 249 -13.32 -17.65 -13.90
CA THR A 249 -14.17 -18.58 -14.66
C THR A 249 -14.00 -20.05 -14.26
N ASP A 250 -12.86 -20.40 -13.66
CA ASP A 250 -12.54 -21.77 -13.23
C ASP A 250 -12.97 -22.04 -11.77
N PHE A 251 -13.54 -21.04 -11.10
CA PHE A 251 -14.00 -21.13 -9.73
C PHE A 251 -15.47 -21.56 -9.72
N VAL A 252 -15.72 -22.70 -9.12
CA VAL A 252 -17.05 -23.27 -8.91
C VAL A 252 -17.33 -23.43 -7.41
N SER A 253 -18.56 -23.73 -7.05
CA SER A 253 -18.87 -24.16 -5.69
C SER A 253 -18.30 -25.56 -5.47
N VAL A 254 -17.36 -25.70 -4.53
CA VAL A 254 -16.69 -26.95 -4.18
C VAL A 254 -17.04 -27.30 -2.75
N ASP A 255 -17.47 -28.55 -2.54
CA ASP A 255 -17.51 -29.15 -1.21
C ASP A 255 -16.10 -29.59 -0.82
N LEU A 256 -15.49 -28.82 0.09
CA LEU A 256 -14.14 -29.08 0.58
C LEU A 256 -14.09 -30.34 1.47
N SER A 257 -15.19 -30.66 2.14
CA SER A 257 -15.29 -31.83 3.00
C SER A 257 -15.20 -33.11 2.20
N ASP A 258 -16.03 -33.24 1.15
CA ASP A 258 -16.02 -34.40 0.26
C ASP A 258 -14.67 -34.52 -0.46
N LEU A 259 -14.15 -33.39 -0.97
CA LEU A 259 -12.84 -33.35 -1.64
C LEU A 259 -11.70 -33.83 -0.73
N ALA A 260 -11.71 -33.42 0.54
CA ALA A 260 -10.69 -33.83 1.51
C ALA A 260 -10.79 -35.32 1.83
N VAL A 261 -12.01 -35.86 1.99
CA VAL A 261 -12.24 -37.30 2.17
C VAL A 261 -11.77 -38.11 0.96
N GLU A 262 -12.22 -37.74 -0.26
CA GLU A 262 -11.79 -38.39 -1.50
C GLU A 262 -10.26 -38.42 -1.62
N THR A 263 -9.62 -37.29 -1.31
CA THR A 263 -8.16 -37.20 -1.39
C THR A 263 -7.50 -38.09 -0.33
N ALA A 264 -8.00 -38.11 0.92
CA ALA A 264 -7.47 -38.97 1.98
C ALA A 264 -7.56 -40.44 1.60
N LEU A 265 -8.69 -40.89 1.03
CA LEU A 265 -8.88 -42.27 0.56
C LEU A 265 -7.86 -42.69 -0.51
N LEU A 266 -7.46 -41.78 -1.38
CA LEU A 266 -6.41 -42.06 -2.38
C LEU A 266 -5.03 -42.26 -1.75
N PHE A 267 -4.79 -41.71 -0.58
CA PHE A 267 -3.52 -41.83 0.16
C PHE A 267 -3.50 -42.99 1.18
N GLU A 268 -4.62 -43.63 1.50
CA GLU A 268 -4.65 -44.79 2.40
C GLU A 268 -3.74 -45.93 1.95
N PRO A 269 -3.75 -46.39 0.67
CA PRO A 269 -2.83 -47.42 0.21
C PRO A 269 -1.36 -46.98 0.32
N VAL A 270 -1.06 -45.73 0.00
CA VAL A 270 0.30 -45.17 0.09
C VAL A 270 0.78 -45.16 1.53
N ALA A 271 -0.09 -44.77 2.48
CA ALA A 271 0.21 -44.77 3.89
C ALA A 271 0.48 -46.20 4.39
N TYR A 272 -0.37 -47.15 3.98
CA TYR A 272 -0.23 -48.56 4.35
C TYR A 272 1.08 -49.18 3.85
N GLU A 273 1.43 -48.97 2.58
CA GLU A 273 2.69 -49.47 1.98
C GLU A 273 3.92 -48.85 2.68
N ALA A 274 3.77 -47.63 3.20
CA ALA A 274 4.84 -46.94 3.94
C ALA A 274 4.86 -47.27 5.43
N ASP A 275 4.09 -48.24 5.92
CA ASP A 275 3.92 -48.59 7.35
C ASP A 275 3.51 -47.38 8.20
N ARG A 276 2.51 -46.58 7.72
CA ARG A 276 1.97 -45.42 8.41
C ARG A 276 0.46 -45.51 8.49
N GLN A 277 -0.13 -44.89 9.51
CA GLN A 277 -1.59 -44.83 9.66
C GLN A 277 -2.08 -43.45 9.22
N LEU A 278 -3.12 -43.39 8.39
CA LEU A 278 -3.77 -42.14 8.01
C LEU A 278 -5.10 -42.02 8.77
N HIS A 279 -5.21 -41.02 9.62
CA HIS A 279 -6.43 -40.65 10.32
C HIS A 279 -6.96 -39.34 9.78
N TYR A 280 -8.27 -39.27 9.54
CA TYR A 280 -8.90 -38.03 9.12
C TYR A 280 -10.15 -37.75 9.95
N ASP A 281 -10.32 -36.49 10.33
CA ASP A 281 -11.43 -35.98 11.11
C ASP A 281 -11.96 -34.71 10.39
N ILE A 282 -12.97 -34.92 9.55
CA ILE A 282 -13.43 -33.93 8.57
C ILE A 282 -14.86 -33.54 8.91
N GLN A 283 -15.07 -32.25 9.18
CA GLN A 283 -16.40 -31.69 9.36
C GLN A 283 -17.12 -31.59 8.01
N GLU A 284 -18.33 -32.13 7.94
CA GLU A 284 -19.14 -32.16 6.72
C GLU A 284 -19.68 -30.79 6.30
N GLY A 285 -19.96 -30.61 5.00
CA GLY A 285 -20.73 -29.48 4.47
C GLY A 285 -19.96 -28.16 4.38
N LEU A 286 -18.63 -28.21 4.36
CA LEU A 286 -17.81 -27.00 4.21
C LEU A 286 -17.60 -26.67 2.72
N THR A 287 -18.38 -25.71 2.21
CA THR A 287 -18.33 -25.30 0.82
C THR A 287 -17.59 -23.98 0.62
N LEU A 288 -16.81 -23.90 -0.45
CA LEU A 288 -16.13 -22.68 -0.85
C LEU A 288 -16.17 -22.50 -2.37
N SER A 289 -15.91 -21.27 -2.85
CA SER A 289 -15.73 -20.99 -4.26
C SER A 289 -14.26 -21.22 -4.64
N GLY A 290 -13.99 -22.20 -5.50
CA GLY A 290 -12.63 -22.55 -5.86
C GLY A 290 -12.53 -23.48 -7.07
N ASN A 291 -11.29 -23.84 -7.40
CA ASN A 291 -10.96 -24.84 -8.40
C ASN A 291 -10.71 -26.20 -7.71
N ALA A 292 -11.58 -27.18 -7.95
CA ALA A 292 -11.55 -28.47 -7.27
C ALA A 292 -10.22 -29.23 -7.48
N ASP A 293 -9.66 -29.20 -8.70
CA ASP A 293 -8.41 -29.90 -9.00
C ASP A 293 -7.23 -29.31 -8.25
N ARG A 294 -7.19 -27.98 -8.11
CA ARG A 294 -6.14 -27.29 -7.36
C ARG A 294 -6.27 -27.51 -5.85
N LEU A 295 -7.49 -27.52 -5.35
CA LEU A 295 -7.73 -27.82 -3.92
C LEU A 295 -7.37 -29.30 -3.61
N ARG A 296 -7.69 -30.24 -4.52
CA ARG A 296 -7.26 -31.65 -4.41
C ARG A 296 -5.73 -31.74 -4.41
N GLN A 297 -5.06 -31.01 -5.29
CA GLN A 297 -3.60 -30.93 -5.35
C GLN A 297 -3.00 -30.37 -4.06
N LEU A 298 -3.61 -29.33 -3.47
CA LEU A 298 -3.19 -28.75 -2.20
C LEU A 298 -3.20 -29.80 -1.08
N VAL A 299 -4.33 -30.49 -0.91
CA VAL A 299 -4.48 -31.54 0.10
C VAL A 299 -3.49 -32.68 -0.16
N GLY A 300 -3.36 -33.10 -1.39
CA GLY A 300 -2.42 -34.17 -1.79
C GLY A 300 -0.96 -33.83 -1.47
N ILE A 301 -0.52 -32.60 -1.78
CA ILE A 301 0.84 -32.14 -1.46
C ILE A 301 1.12 -32.20 0.06
N LEU A 302 0.16 -31.79 0.89
CA LEU A 302 0.33 -31.81 2.34
C LEU A 302 0.35 -33.22 2.89
N LEU A 303 -0.50 -34.13 2.37
CA LEU A 303 -0.52 -35.53 2.76
C LEU A 303 0.76 -36.27 2.32
N ASP A 304 1.20 -36.07 1.07
CA ASP A 304 2.46 -36.62 0.55
C ASP A 304 3.64 -36.20 1.42
N ASN A 305 3.73 -34.90 1.72
CA ASN A 305 4.76 -34.35 2.59
C ASN A 305 4.73 -34.97 3.99
N ALA A 306 3.56 -35.04 4.61
CA ALA A 306 3.40 -35.63 5.94
C ALA A 306 3.76 -37.11 5.97
N LEU A 307 3.29 -37.91 5.01
CA LEU A 307 3.62 -39.32 4.89
C LEU A 307 5.10 -39.57 4.65
N LYS A 308 5.75 -38.71 3.89
CA LYS A 308 7.16 -38.79 3.56
C LYS A 308 8.07 -38.61 4.78
N TYR A 309 7.73 -37.65 5.63
CA TYR A 309 8.56 -37.29 6.80
C TYR A 309 8.11 -37.95 8.11
N ALA A 310 6.95 -38.58 8.14
CA ALA A 310 6.52 -39.36 9.29
C ALA A 310 7.40 -40.61 9.47
N PRO A 311 7.86 -40.97 10.68
CA PRO A 311 8.51 -42.26 10.95
C PRO A 311 7.55 -43.46 10.68
N ALA A 312 8.10 -44.62 10.34
CA ALA A 312 7.34 -45.85 10.22
C ALA A 312 6.63 -46.18 11.54
N GLY A 313 5.45 -46.78 11.48
CA GLY A 313 4.63 -47.12 12.63
C GLY A 313 3.90 -45.90 13.28
N THR A 314 3.98 -44.71 12.70
CA THR A 314 3.33 -43.49 13.24
C THR A 314 2.08 -43.11 12.45
N ALA A 315 1.26 -42.23 13.03
CA ALA A 315 0.04 -41.73 12.41
C ALA A 315 0.25 -40.32 11.79
N VAL A 316 -0.32 -40.14 10.59
CA VAL A 316 -0.56 -38.83 9.96
C VAL A 316 -2.03 -38.47 10.16
N ARG A 317 -2.31 -37.25 10.55
CA ARG A 317 -3.68 -36.80 10.82
C ARG A 317 -4.06 -35.67 9.88
N LEU A 318 -5.19 -35.80 9.21
CA LEU A 318 -5.85 -34.76 8.43
C LEU A 318 -7.07 -34.28 9.23
N THR A 319 -7.16 -33.00 9.52
CA THR A 319 -8.31 -32.40 10.22
C THR A 319 -8.88 -31.28 9.38
N LEU A 320 -10.20 -31.22 9.24
CA LEU A 320 -10.90 -30.12 8.59
C LEU A 320 -12.03 -29.63 9.48
N ARG A 321 -11.98 -28.36 9.85
CA ARG A 321 -12.95 -27.73 10.74
C ARG A 321 -13.37 -26.36 10.21
N ARG A 322 -14.56 -25.93 10.58
CA ARG A 322 -15.00 -24.55 10.41
C ARG A 322 -14.50 -23.71 11.57
N GLN A 323 -13.78 -22.64 11.25
CA GLN A 323 -13.37 -21.62 12.19
C GLN A 323 -13.91 -20.26 11.71
N ASP A 324 -14.98 -19.78 12.36
CA ASP A 324 -15.72 -18.60 11.97
C ASP A 324 -16.25 -18.66 10.52
N ARG A 325 -15.66 -17.84 9.62
CA ARG A 325 -15.99 -17.77 8.19
C ARG A 325 -14.98 -18.48 7.30
N GLN A 326 -14.12 -19.27 7.88
CA GLN A 326 -13.04 -19.96 7.18
C GLN A 326 -13.13 -21.46 7.43
N ALA A 327 -12.67 -22.24 6.49
CA ALA A 327 -12.30 -23.63 6.69
C ALA A 327 -10.83 -23.69 7.11
N GLU A 328 -10.54 -24.38 8.18
CA GLU A 328 -9.18 -24.70 8.61
C GLU A 328 -8.91 -26.17 8.29
N LEU A 329 -7.97 -26.40 7.37
CA LEU A 329 -7.46 -27.71 7.02
C LEU A 329 -6.06 -27.86 7.60
N MET A 330 -5.86 -28.87 8.44
CA MET A 330 -4.61 -29.14 9.12
C MET A 330 -4.13 -30.55 8.80
N VAL A 331 -2.88 -30.68 8.41
CA VAL A 331 -2.17 -31.96 8.26
C VAL A 331 -1.05 -32.00 9.30
N GLU A 332 -1.06 -33.01 10.13
CA GLU A 332 -0.10 -33.22 11.21
C GLU A 332 0.60 -34.57 11.06
N ASN A 333 1.90 -34.57 11.21
CA ASN A 333 2.70 -35.79 11.32
C ASN A 333 3.65 -35.72 12.52
N LEU A 334 3.95 -36.86 13.08
CA LEU A 334 5.06 -37.02 14.04
C LEU A 334 6.38 -37.07 13.26
N GLY A 335 7.49 -36.71 13.89
CA GLY A 335 8.82 -36.77 13.29
C GLY A 335 9.81 -35.83 13.96
N ASP A 336 11.01 -35.79 13.38
CA ASP A 336 12.06 -34.86 13.83
C ASP A 336 11.59 -33.41 13.68
N PRO A 337 11.82 -32.56 14.69
CA PRO A 337 11.42 -31.16 14.63
C PRO A 337 12.18 -30.41 13.53
N ILE A 338 11.44 -29.55 12.82
CA ILE A 338 12.07 -28.64 11.86
C ILE A 338 12.73 -27.50 12.66
N PRO A 339 14.04 -27.26 12.49
CA PRO A 339 14.70 -26.16 13.16
C PRO A 339 14.02 -24.81 12.87
N PRO A 340 13.90 -23.92 13.87
CA PRO A 340 13.19 -22.64 13.72
C PRO A 340 13.71 -21.78 12.56
N GLU A 341 14.99 -21.85 12.24
CA GLU A 341 15.61 -21.14 11.12
C GLU A 341 15.10 -21.60 9.76
N HIS A 342 14.60 -22.83 9.62
CA HIS A 342 14.08 -23.37 8.37
C HIS A 342 12.60 -23.08 8.16
N LEU A 343 11.83 -22.89 9.23
CA LEU A 343 10.37 -22.67 9.15
C LEU A 343 9.96 -21.52 8.21
N PRO A 344 10.61 -20.34 8.22
CA PRO A 344 10.25 -19.23 7.33
C PRO A 344 10.50 -19.54 5.85
N HIS A 345 11.42 -20.45 5.55
CA HIS A 345 11.90 -20.75 4.20
C HIS A 345 11.20 -21.97 3.56
N LEU A 346 10.39 -22.73 4.31
CA LEU A 346 9.76 -23.97 3.84
C LEU A 346 8.89 -23.77 2.58
N PHE A 347 8.35 -22.58 2.38
CA PHE A 347 7.50 -22.24 1.24
C PHE A 347 8.28 -21.59 0.08
N GLU A 348 9.59 -21.41 0.23
CA GLU A 348 10.42 -20.92 -0.87
C GLU A 348 10.62 -22.00 -1.93
N ARG A 349 10.72 -21.58 -3.20
CA ARG A 349 10.90 -22.48 -4.32
C ARG A 349 12.25 -23.18 -4.23
N PHE A 350 12.30 -24.49 -4.48
CA PHE A 350 13.50 -25.34 -4.44
C PHE A 350 14.14 -25.43 -3.07
N TYR A 351 13.52 -24.88 -2.02
CA TYR A 351 14.04 -24.96 -0.68
C TYR A 351 13.87 -26.35 -0.07
N ARG A 352 14.92 -26.84 0.61
CA ARG A 352 14.95 -28.10 1.34
C ARG A 352 15.74 -27.90 2.63
N ALA A 353 15.14 -28.23 3.77
CA ALA A 353 15.81 -28.15 5.07
C ALA A 353 16.94 -29.16 5.23
N ASP A 354 16.84 -30.30 4.53
CA ASP A 354 17.83 -31.38 4.61
C ASP A 354 18.31 -31.73 3.17
N THR A 355 19.57 -31.40 2.87
CA THR A 355 20.23 -31.69 1.59
C THR A 355 20.81 -33.12 1.52
N SER A 356 20.94 -33.79 2.71
CA SER A 356 21.59 -35.10 2.82
C SER A 356 20.68 -36.29 2.51
N ARG A 357 19.34 -36.13 2.57
CA ARG A 357 18.37 -37.18 2.23
C ARG A 357 17.95 -37.09 0.73
N SER A 358 18.92 -37.29 -0.15
CA SER A 358 18.75 -37.21 -1.61
C SER A 358 17.77 -38.26 -2.20
N ASP A 359 17.40 -39.30 -1.46
CA ASP A 359 16.66 -40.46 -1.97
C ASP A 359 15.15 -40.26 -2.13
N HIS A 360 14.59 -39.13 -1.68
CA HIS A 360 13.13 -38.97 -1.71
C HIS A 360 12.56 -38.14 -2.87
N GLY A 361 13.31 -37.91 -3.93
CA GLY A 361 12.77 -37.48 -5.24
C GLY A 361 12.01 -36.15 -5.33
N SER A 362 11.92 -35.34 -4.27
CA SER A 362 11.18 -34.08 -4.32
C SER A 362 12.09 -32.88 -4.64
N PHE A 363 11.61 -32.00 -5.53
CA PHE A 363 12.36 -30.82 -5.98
C PHE A 363 12.23 -29.58 -5.07
N GLY A 364 11.52 -29.69 -3.94
CA GLY A 364 11.27 -28.54 -3.07
C GLY A 364 10.25 -27.55 -3.65
N LEU A 365 9.38 -28.01 -4.57
CA LEU A 365 8.32 -27.19 -5.16
C LEU A 365 6.95 -27.42 -4.53
N GLY A 366 6.71 -28.57 -3.90
CA GLY A 366 5.39 -28.93 -3.39
C GLY A 366 4.80 -27.89 -2.45
N LEU A 367 5.52 -27.50 -1.38
CA LEU A 367 5.01 -26.53 -0.41
C LEU A 367 4.82 -25.13 -1.02
N SER A 368 5.67 -24.72 -1.97
CA SER A 368 5.48 -23.44 -2.68
C SER A 368 4.24 -23.48 -3.58
N ILE A 369 3.92 -24.63 -4.20
CA ILE A 369 2.68 -24.85 -4.95
C ILE A 369 1.47 -24.79 -3.99
N ALA A 370 1.55 -25.48 -2.84
CA ALA A 370 0.49 -25.45 -1.83
C ALA A 370 0.20 -24.01 -1.37
N GLN A 371 1.24 -23.21 -1.13
CA GLN A 371 1.10 -21.80 -0.77
C GLN A 371 0.45 -20.98 -1.90
N ALA A 372 0.89 -21.17 -3.13
CA ALA A 372 0.32 -20.49 -4.29
C ALA A 372 -1.17 -20.83 -4.48
N ILE A 373 -1.55 -22.11 -4.32
CA ILE A 373 -2.96 -22.53 -4.38
C ILE A 373 -3.78 -21.90 -3.26
N ALA A 374 -3.30 -21.92 -2.02
CA ALA A 374 -4.00 -21.30 -0.89
C ALA A 374 -4.22 -19.80 -1.13
N GLN A 375 -3.18 -19.08 -1.58
CA GLN A 375 -3.25 -17.65 -1.89
C GLN A 375 -4.19 -17.33 -3.05
N ALA A 376 -4.22 -18.16 -4.10
CA ALA A 376 -5.14 -18.01 -5.22
C ALA A 376 -6.61 -18.13 -4.78
N HIS A 377 -6.87 -18.92 -3.75
CA HIS A 377 -8.17 -19.06 -3.10
C HIS A 377 -8.41 -18.05 -1.96
N SER A 378 -7.59 -17.00 -1.87
CA SER A 378 -7.67 -15.96 -0.81
C SER A 378 -7.48 -16.51 0.61
N GLY A 379 -6.80 -17.64 0.71
CA GLY A 379 -6.43 -18.30 1.95
C GLY A 379 -4.98 -18.04 2.37
N THR A 380 -4.58 -18.70 3.43
CA THR A 380 -3.19 -18.69 3.94
C THR A 380 -2.74 -20.10 4.29
N ILE A 381 -1.42 -20.33 4.28
CA ILE A 381 -0.81 -21.56 4.77
C ILE A 381 0.27 -21.22 5.79
N ARG A 382 0.38 -22.02 6.85
CA ARG A 382 1.39 -21.89 7.90
C ARG A 382 1.98 -23.24 8.22
N ALA A 383 3.21 -23.24 8.72
CA ALA A 383 3.90 -24.41 9.24
C ALA A 383 4.32 -24.15 10.67
N GLU A 384 4.09 -25.12 11.52
CA GLU A 384 4.52 -25.13 12.91
C GLU A 384 5.19 -26.47 13.18
N SER A 385 6.30 -26.47 13.90
CA SER A 385 6.99 -27.70 14.28
C SER A 385 7.47 -27.57 15.72
N ASP A 386 7.17 -28.59 16.49
CA ASP A 386 7.61 -28.74 17.88
C ASP A 386 8.38 -30.05 18.05
N THR A 387 8.77 -30.39 19.27
CA THR A 387 9.52 -31.62 19.57
C THR A 387 8.73 -32.92 19.33
N ARG A 388 7.47 -32.87 19.03
CA ARG A 388 6.57 -34.02 18.87
C ARG A 388 5.99 -34.14 17.47
N SER A 389 5.61 -33.00 16.87
CA SER A 389 4.88 -33.02 15.60
C SER A 389 5.22 -31.81 14.73
N THR A 390 5.02 -32.00 13.42
CA THR A 390 5.00 -30.90 12.43
C THR A 390 3.57 -30.77 11.92
N ARG A 391 3.07 -29.53 11.86
CA ARG A 391 1.71 -29.19 11.42
C ARG A 391 1.74 -28.19 10.28
N PHE A 392 1.01 -28.49 9.24
CA PHE A 392 0.71 -27.54 8.17
C PHE A 392 -0.76 -27.17 8.25
N THR A 393 -1.05 -25.90 8.44
CA THR A 393 -2.41 -25.38 8.56
C THR A 393 -2.74 -24.46 7.40
N VAL A 394 -3.82 -24.76 6.70
CA VAL A 394 -4.36 -23.96 5.59
C VAL A 394 -5.69 -23.37 6.01
N THR A 395 -5.87 -22.06 5.83
CA THR A 395 -7.15 -21.39 6.05
C THR A 395 -7.72 -20.93 4.73
N LEU A 396 -8.98 -21.25 4.44
CA LEU A 396 -9.67 -20.90 3.20
C LEU A 396 -11.02 -20.23 3.52
N PRO A 397 -11.40 -19.14 2.84
CA PRO A 397 -12.68 -18.48 3.06
C PRO A 397 -13.84 -19.37 2.56
N LEU A 398 -14.83 -19.60 3.41
CA LEU A 398 -16.05 -20.31 3.06
C LEU A 398 -16.99 -19.43 2.24
N SER A 399 -17.79 -20.06 1.36
CA SER A 399 -18.89 -19.38 0.67
C SER A 399 -19.91 -18.86 1.68
N ARG A 400 -20.47 -17.68 1.40
CA ARG A 400 -21.63 -17.22 2.19
C ARG A 400 -22.80 -18.16 1.90
N THR A 401 -23.22 -18.88 2.88
CA THR A 401 -24.51 -19.59 2.89
C THR A 401 -25.63 -18.59 2.81
#